data_523705ec2db4420fea4b8d5af7e0667e
#
_entry.id   523705ec2db4420fea4b8d5af7e0667e
#
_cell.length_a   1.000
_cell.length_b   1.000
_cell.length_c   1.000
_cell.angle_alpha   90.00
_cell.angle_beta   90.00
_cell.angle_gamma   90.00
#
_symmetry.space_group_name_H-M   'P 1'
#
loop_
_entity.id
_entity.type
_entity.pdbx_description
1 polymer ?
#
loop_
_entity_poly.entity_id
_entity_poly.type
_entity_poly.pdbx_seq_one_letter_code
_entity_poly.pdbx_strand_id
1 'polypeptide(L)'
;PTVSNDDMMILVVDDHPINRRLLADQLGSLGYQCMTANDGVDALNVLSKQHIDIVLSDVNMPNMDGYRLTQRIRQLEMTLPVIGVTANALAEEKQRCLESGMDSCLSKPVTLDILKHTLATYAAQVRKARKTS
;
A
#
# COMPACT_ATOMS: atom_id res chain seq x y z
N PRO A 1 -23.33 2.89 14.07
CA PRO A 1 -22.25 3.85 14.11
C PRO A 1 -21.30 3.66 12.93
N THR A 2 -20.91 4.76 12.35
CA THR A 2 -19.95 4.74 11.26
C THR A 2 -18.57 4.36 11.81
N VAL A 3 -17.96 3.36 11.20
CA VAL A 3 -16.60 2.99 11.56
C VAL A 3 -15.65 4.02 10.94
N SER A 4 -14.93 4.73 11.78
CA SER A 4 -13.93 5.68 11.33
C SER A 4 -12.67 4.91 10.91
N ASN A 5 -12.03 5.33 9.81
CA ASN A 5 -10.77 4.78 9.36
C ASN A 5 -9.59 5.67 9.75
N ASP A 6 -9.82 6.63 10.65
CA ASP A 6 -8.79 7.58 11.10
C ASP A 6 -7.63 6.88 11.84
N ASP A 7 -7.86 5.67 12.32
CA ASP A 7 -6.85 4.89 13.03
C ASP A 7 -5.84 4.21 12.08
N MET A 8 -6.07 4.33 10.78
CA MET A 8 -5.20 3.70 9.76
C MET A 8 -4.41 4.75 9.00
N MET A 9 -3.10 4.57 8.96
CA MET A 9 -2.20 5.40 8.16
C MET A 9 -1.74 4.59 6.96
N ILE A 10 -2.05 5.06 5.76
CA ILE A 10 -1.72 4.39 4.50
C ILE A 10 -0.55 5.14 3.84
N LEU A 11 0.48 4.42 3.45
CA LEU A 11 1.58 5.03 2.67
C LEU A 11 1.35 4.75 1.20
N VAL A 12 1.20 5.81 0.42
CA VAL A 12 1.05 5.73 -1.04
C VAL A 12 2.42 5.97 -1.67
N VAL A 13 2.91 4.98 -2.42
CA VAL A 13 4.21 5.05 -3.08
C VAL A 13 4.00 5.01 -4.58
N ASP A 14 4.30 6.11 -5.26
CA ASP A 14 4.15 6.22 -6.71
C ASP A 14 5.07 7.34 -7.18
N ASP A 15 5.87 7.08 -8.22
CA ASP A 15 6.77 8.08 -8.79
C ASP A 15 6.04 9.11 -9.62
N HIS A 16 4.80 8.84 -10.00
CA HIS A 16 3.99 9.72 -10.83
C HIS A 16 3.11 10.62 -9.93
N PRO A 17 3.33 11.94 -9.92
CA PRO A 17 2.63 12.81 -8.97
C PRO A 17 1.12 12.83 -9.14
N ILE A 18 0.62 12.70 -10.35
CA ILE A 18 -0.82 12.69 -10.62
C ILE A 18 -1.47 11.44 -10.04
N ASN A 19 -0.88 10.27 -10.28
CA ASN A 19 -1.38 9.00 -9.74
C ASN A 19 -1.30 8.99 -8.21
N ARG A 20 -0.22 9.49 -7.66
CA ARG A 20 -0.03 9.59 -6.22
C ARG A 20 -1.12 10.45 -5.56
N ARG A 21 -1.42 11.59 -6.17
CA ARG A 21 -2.46 12.48 -5.68
C ARG A 21 -3.86 11.85 -5.81
N LEU A 22 -4.11 11.18 -6.94
CA LEU A 22 -5.40 10.51 -7.16
C LEU A 22 -5.66 9.45 -6.09
N LEU A 23 -4.67 8.62 -5.80
CA LEU A 23 -4.80 7.60 -4.75
C LEU A 23 -5.00 8.25 -3.38
N ALA A 24 -4.27 9.30 -3.07
CA ALA A 24 -4.42 10.03 -1.81
C ALA A 24 -5.82 10.60 -1.66
N ASP A 25 -6.37 11.17 -2.73
CA ASP A 25 -7.73 11.72 -2.73
C ASP A 25 -8.77 10.61 -2.53
N GLN A 26 -8.57 9.46 -3.17
CA GLN A 26 -9.46 8.30 -3.01
C GLN A 26 -9.43 7.80 -1.55
N LEU A 27 -8.25 7.72 -0.96
CA LEU A 27 -8.10 7.30 0.44
C LEU A 27 -8.78 8.28 1.39
N GLY A 28 -8.64 9.58 1.13
CA GLY A 28 -9.33 10.60 1.92
C GLY A 28 -10.83 10.47 1.85
N SER A 29 -11.37 10.15 0.66
CA SER A 29 -12.80 9.92 0.47
C SER A 29 -13.31 8.73 1.29
N LEU A 30 -12.45 7.75 1.53
CA LEU A 30 -12.79 6.57 2.33
C LEU A 30 -12.52 6.77 3.82
N GLY A 31 -12.04 7.94 4.23
CA GLY A 31 -11.79 8.27 5.63
C GLY A 31 -10.42 7.87 6.16
N TYR A 32 -9.53 7.38 5.30
CA TYR A 32 -8.18 7.00 5.73
C TYR A 32 -7.25 8.20 5.76
N GLN A 33 -6.31 8.18 6.69
CA GLN A 33 -5.18 9.09 6.68
C GLN A 33 -4.12 8.51 5.75
N CYS A 34 -3.38 9.37 5.05
CA CYS A 34 -2.32 8.88 4.17
C CYS A 34 -1.10 9.79 4.19
N MET A 35 0.03 9.16 3.90
CA MET A 35 1.29 9.83 3.59
C MET A 35 1.72 9.38 2.20
N THR A 36 2.60 10.11 1.56
CA THR A 36 3.04 9.81 0.20
C THR A 36 4.56 9.71 0.14
N ALA A 37 5.04 8.91 -0.81
CA ALA A 37 6.46 8.77 -1.11
C ALA A 37 6.64 8.72 -2.63
N ASN A 38 7.75 9.24 -3.11
CA ASN A 38 8.03 9.36 -4.54
C ASN A 38 8.55 8.06 -5.17
N ASP A 39 9.22 7.25 -4.39
CA ASP A 39 9.81 5.98 -4.84
C ASP A 39 10.05 5.06 -3.63
N GLY A 40 10.67 3.92 -3.88
CA GLY A 40 10.93 2.94 -2.83
C GLY A 40 11.91 3.43 -1.77
N VAL A 41 12.90 4.22 -2.17
CA VAL A 41 13.89 4.76 -1.23
C VAL A 41 13.22 5.74 -0.27
N ASP A 42 12.40 6.64 -0.82
CA ASP A 42 11.64 7.60 -0.03
C ASP A 42 10.66 6.88 0.91
N ALA A 43 10.02 5.82 0.39
CA ALA A 43 9.09 5.00 1.17
C ALA A 43 9.78 4.37 2.39
N LEU A 44 10.98 3.81 2.21
CA LEU A 44 11.73 3.23 3.32
C LEU A 44 12.09 4.29 4.35
N ASN A 45 12.42 5.49 3.91
CA ASN A 45 12.70 6.60 4.79
C ASN A 45 11.47 6.98 5.62
N VAL A 46 10.30 7.05 5.00
CA VAL A 46 9.04 7.31 5.71
C VAL A 46 8.75 6.20 6.73
N LEU A 47 8.91 4.95 6.31
CA LEU A 47 8.67 3.79 7.20
C LEU A 47 9.58 3.78 8.42
N SER A 48 10.79 4.32 8.30
CA SER A 48 11.73 4.39 9.43
C SER A 48 11.38 5.49 10.44
N LYS A 49 10.58 6.47 10.03
CA LYS A 49 10.28 7.65 10.86
C LYS A 49 8.83 7.72 11.30
N GLN A 50 7.91 7.12 10.55
CA GLN A 50 6.48 7.25 10.78
C GLN A 50 5.85 5.87 10.93
N HIS A 51 4.82 5.80 11.75
CA HIS A 51 4.03 4.57 11.86
C HIS A 51 3.12 4.46 10.63
N ILE A 52 3.26 3.37 9.89
CA ILE A 52 2.44 3.08 8.71
C ILE A 52 1.75 1.74 8.92
N ASP A 53 0.47 1.68 8.64
CA ASP A 53 -0.33 0.47 8.82
C ASP A 53 -0.43 -0.36 7.54
N ILE A 54 -0.52 0.28 6.39
CA ILE A 54 -0.67 -0.38 5.09
C ILE A 54 0.15 0.39 4.06
N VAL A 55 0.85 -0.33 3.17
CA VAL A 55 1.58 0.29 2.06
C VAL A 55 0.83 -0.01 0.76
N LEU A 56 0.58 1.03 -0.02
CA LEU A 56 -0.03 0.93 -1.34
C LEU A 56 1.00 1.44 -2.34
N SER A 57 1.65 0.53 -3.06
CA SER A 57 2.82 0.85 -3.88
C SER A 57 2.63 0.53 -5.34
N ASP A 58 3.00 1.50 -6.20
CA ASP A 58 3.18 1.21 -7.62
C ASP A 58 4.29 0.16 -7.77
N VAL A 59 4.11 -0.73 -8.74
CA VAL A 59 5.08 -1.78 -9.02
C VAL A 59 6.26 -1.24 -9.81
N ASN A 60 6.00 -0.37 -10.79
CA ASN A 60 7.03 0.16 -11.70
C ASN A 60 7.46 1.57 -11.29
N MET A 61 8.62 1.66 -10.67
CA MET A 61 9.19 2.94 -10.23
C MET A 61 10.69 2.96 -10.49
N PRO A 62 11.29 4.14 -10.71
CA PRO A 62 12.74 4.26 -10.82
C PRO A 62 13.41 4.05 -9.46
N ASN A 63 14.70 3.80 -9.47
CA ASN A 63 15.56 3.63 -8.29
C ASN A 63 15.27 2.35 -7.53
N MET A 64 14.03 2.13 -7.10
CA MET A 64 13.62 0.92 -6.41
C MET A 64 12.16 0.66 -6.75
N ASP A 65 11.87 -0.43 -7.48
CA ASP A 65 10.52 -0.80 -7.85
C ASP A 65 9.74 -1.37 -6.65
N GLY A 66 8.43 -1.58 -6.84
CA GLY A 66 7.55 -2.06 -5.78
C GLY A 66 7.93 -3.43 -5.25
N TYR A 67 8.48 -4.30 -6.10
CA TYR A 67 8.93 -5.64 -5.67
C TYR A 67 10.11 -5.52 -4.71
N ARG A 68 11.09 -4.73 -5.06
CA ARG A 68 12.27 -4.51 -4.21
C ARG A 68 11.91 -3.81 -2.92
N LEU A 69 11.02 -2.83 -3.00
CA LEU A 69 10.53 -2.16 -1.81
C LEU A 69 9.90 -3.16 -0.84
N THR A 70 9.05 -4.04 -1.37
CA THR A 70 8.40 -5.06 -0.55
C THR A 70 9.41 -6.01 0.07
N GLN A 71 10.40 -6.46 -0.71
CA GLN A 71 11.46 -7.33 -0.21
C GLN A 71 12.23 -6.66 0.94
N ARG A 72 12.54 -5.37 0.79
CA ARG A 72 13.23 -4.61 1.85
C ARG A 72 12.38 -4.48 3.10
N ILE A 73 11.08 -4.24 2.94
CA ILE A 73 10.15 -4.17 4.06
C ILE A 73 10.16 -5.49 4.84
N ARG A 74 10.11 -6.62 4.13
CA ARG A 74 10.13 -7.94 4.78
C ARG A 74 11.48 -8.25 5.42
N GLN A 75 12.58 -7.81 4.83
CA GLN A 75 13.91 -7.95 5.43
C GLN A 75 14.04 -7.18 6.75
N LEU A 76 13.29 -6.09 6.88
CA LEU A 76 13.24 -5.30 8.11
C LEU A 76 12.29 -5.91 9.14
N GLU A 77 11.77 -7.10 8.85
CA GLU A 77 10.84 -7.84 9.72
C GLU A 77 9.51 -7.11 9.95
N MET A 78 9.15 -6.21 9.04
CA MET A 78 7.85 -5.54 9.09
C MET A 78 6.79 -6.42 8.42
N THR A 79 5.68 -6.62 9.11
CA THR A 79 4.61 -7.52 8.67
C THR A 79 3.38 -6.80 8.15
N LEU A 80 3.43 -5.47 8.04
CA LEU A 80 2.30 -4.69 7.57
C LEU A 80 1.90 -5.12 6.14
N PRO A 81 0.59 -5.03 5.81
CA PRO A 81 0.15 -5.35 4.45
C PRO A 81 0.78 -4.43 3.42
N VAL A 82 1.23 -5.02 2.31
CA VAL A 82 1.73 -4.29 1.14
C VAL A 82 0.88 -4.68 -0.05
N ILE A 83 0.26 -3.69 -0.67
CA ILE A 83 -0.62 -3.87 -1.81
C ILE A 83 0.04 -3.25 -3.03
N GLY A 84 0.30 -4.06 -4.05
CA GLY A 84 0.88 -3.57 -5.30
C GLY A 84 -0.19 -2.97 -6.21
N VAL A 85 0.18 -1.98 -6.99
CA VAL A 85 -0.69 -1.39 -8.01
C VAL A 85 0.06 -1.44 -9.34
N THR A 86 -0.48 -2.16 -10.31
CA THR A 86 0.18 -2.39 -11.59
C THR A 86 -0.72 -2.03 -12.78
N ALA A 87 -0.10 -1.58 -13.86
CA ALA A 87 -0.82 -1.33 -15.11
C ALA A 87 -1.22 -2.63 -15.82
N ASN A 88 -0.62 -3.75 -15.43
CA ASN A 88 -0.81 -5.03 -16.09
C ASN A 88 -0.99 -6.14 -15.06
N ALA A 89 -2.24 -6.46 -14.73
CA ALA A 89 -2.57 -7.46 -13.72
C ALA A 89 -2.75 -8.86 -14.31
N LEU A 90 -1.88 -9.28 -15.22
CA LEU A 90 -1.84 -10.66 -15.70
C LEU A 90 -1.42 -11.60 -14.59
N ALA A 91 -1.75 -12.88 -14.76
CA ALA A 91 -1.45 -13.90 -13.74
C ALA A 91 0.03 -13.92 -13.36
N GLU A 92 0.91 -13.76 -14.32
CA GLU A 92 2.37 -13.73 -14.10
C GLU A 92 2.77 -12.55 -13.20
N GLU A 93 2.18 -11.38 -13.44
CA GLU A 93 2.45 -10.18 -12.65
C GLU A 93 1.95 -10.34 -11.23
N LYS A 94 0.77 -10.89 -11.05
CA LYS A 94 0.20 -11.17 -9.72
C LYS A 94 1.08 -12.16 -8.95
N GLN A 95 1.55 -13.20 -9.63
CA GLN A 95 2.45 -14.19 -9.03
C GLN A 95 3.74 -13.53 -8.56
N ARG A 96 4.29 -12.64 -9.37
CA ARG A 96 5.51 -11.92 -9.03
C ARG A 96 5.32 -11.00 -7.82
N CYS A 97 4.16 -10.35 -7.74
CA CYS A 97 3.81 -9.54 -6.57
C CYS A 97 3.82 -10.38 -5.29
N LEU A 98 3.17 -11.53 -5.33
CA LEU A 98 3.09 -12.42 -4.17
C LEU A 98 4.47 -12.97 -3.79
N GLU A 99 5.29 -13.34 -4.77
CA GLU A 99 6.64 -13.86 -4.54
C GLU A 99 7.55 -12.83 -3.89
N SER A 100 7.30 -11.55 -4.15
CA SER A 100 8.09 -10.47 -3.54
C SER A 100 7.72 -10.20 -2.08
N GLY A 101 6.59 -10.76 -1.63
CA GLY A 101 6.08 -10.55 -0.27
C GLY A 101 4.87 -9.64 -0.17
N MET A 102 4.32 -9.20 -1.30
CA MET A 102 3.08 -8.42 -1.32
C MET A 102 1.88 -9.29 -0.95
N ASP A 103 0.92 -8.69 -0.28
CA ASP A 103 -0.30 -9.38 0.13
C ASP A 103 -1.34 -9.40 -0.97
N SER A 104 -1.34 -8.41 -1.83
CA SER A 104 -2.29 -8.31 -2.93
C SER A 104 -1.74 -7.42 -4.03
N CYS A 105 -2.38 -7.47 -5.19
CA CYS A 105 -2.00 -6.66 -6.34
C CYS A 105 -3.27 -6.18 -7.05
N LEU A 106 -3.36 -4.88 -7.26
CA LEU A 106 -4.49 -4.25 -7.92
C LEU A 106 -4.10 -3.78 -9.31
N SER A 107 -5.06 -3.79 -10.22
CA SER A 107 -4.88 -3.35 -11.59
C SER A 107 -5.27 -1.87 -11.75
N LYS A 108 -4.46 -1.09 -12.43
CA LYS A 108 -4.81 0.29 -12.79
C LYS A 108 -5.82 0.29 -13.94
N PRO A 109 -6.77 1.21 -13.96
CA PRO A 109 -7.02 2.22 -12.95
C PRO A 109 -7.72 1.61 -11.72
N VAL A 110 -7.30 2.01 -10.54
CA VAL A 110 -7.90 1.54 -9.29
C VAL A 110 -9.21 2.30 -9.07
N THR A 111 -10.32 1.58 -9.00
CA THR A 111 -11.61 2.19 -8.71
C THR A 111 -11.79 2.36 -7.21
N LEU A 112 -12.65 3.29 -6.82
CA LEU A 112 -12.95 3.54 -5.42
C LEU A 112 -13.52 2.31 -4.73
N ASP A 113 -14.38 1.55 -5.42
CA ASP A 113 -14.99 0.33 -4.88
C ASP A 113 -13.94 -0.75 -4.59
N ILE A 114 -13.05 -0.99 -5.54
CA ILE A 114 -11.98 -1.98 -5.38
C ILE A 114 -11.06 -1.58 -4.23
N LEU A 115 -10.69 -0.31 -4.18
CA LEU A 115 -9.83 0.22 -3.12
C LEU A 115 -10.51 0.07 -1.75
N LYS A 116 -11.78 0.42 -1.67
CA LYS A 116 -12.57 0.30 -0.44
C LYS A 116 -12.58 -1.15 0.08
N HIS A 117 -12.91 -2.11 -0.78
CA HIS A 117 -12.97 -3.52 -0.40
C HIS A 117 -11.61 -4.05 0.03
N THR A 118 -10.58 -3.74 -0.73
CA THR A 118 -9.23 -4.22 -0.45
C THR A 118 -8.73 -3.67 0.89
N LEU A 119 -8.87 -2.38 1.10
CA LEU A 119 -8.39 -1.74 2.32
C LEU A 119 -9.21 -2.19 3.54
N ALA A 120 -10.51 -2.40 3.39
CA ALA A 120 -11.34 -2.88 4.49
C ALA A 120 -10.85 -4.25 4.98
N THR A 121 -10.48 -5.13 4.05
CA THR A 121 -9.94 -6.45 4.39
C THR A 121 -8.66 -6.35 5.20
N TYR A 122 -7.70 -5.55 4.72
CA TYR A 122 -6.40 -5.43 5.38
C TYR A 122 -6.47 -4.58 6.65
N ALA A 123 -7.32 -3.56 6.68
CA ALA A 123 -7.54 -2.78 7.89
C ALA A 123 -8.08 -3.66 9.02
N ALA A 124 -9.00 -4.57 8.69
CA ALA A 124 -9.52 -5.53 9.67
C ALA A 124 -8.40 -6.41 10.23
N GLN A 125 -7.49 -6.88 9.38
CA GLN A 125 -6.33 -7.67 9.81
C GLN A 125 -5.40 -6.88 10.73
N VAL A 126 -5.13 -5.64 10.39
CA VAL A 126 -4.27 -4.76 11.20
C VAL A 126 -4.90 -4.52 12.57
N ARG A 127 -6.19 -4.23 12.61
CA ARG A 127 -6.91 -4.02 13.88
C ARG A 127 -6.91 -5.27 14.74
N LYS A 128 -7.07 -6.43 14.12
CA LYS A 128 -7.04 -7.72 14.81
C LYS A 128 -5.66 -7.97 15.41
N ALA A 129 -4.59 -7.70 14.66
CA ALA A 129 -3.23 -7.84 15.14
C ALA A 129 -2.95 -6.92 16.34
N ARG A 130 -3.50 -5.71 16.34
CA ARG A 130 -3.38 -4.77 17.46
C ARG A 130 -4.01 -5.31 18.75
N LYS A 131 -5.14 -6.02 18.61
CA LYS A 131 -5.86 -6.57 19.77
C LYS A 131 -5.15 -7.76 20.38
N THR A 132 -4.37 -8.48 19.60
CA THR A 132 -3.68 -9.69 20.05
C THR A 132 -2.26 -9.45 20.52
N SER A 133 -1.76 -8.25 20.30
CA SER A 133 -0.36 -7.91 20.67
C SER A 133 -0.23 -7.42 22.09
#